data_1e648bb9c7bf18191b609dc92c94bdee
#
_entry.id   1e648bb9c7bf18191b609dc92c94bdee
#
_cell.length_a   1.000
_cell.length_b   1.000
_cell.length_c   1.000
_cell.angle_alpha   90.00
_cell.angle_beta   90.00
_cell.angle_gamma   90.00
#
_symmetry.space_group_name_H-M   'P 1'
#
loop_
_entity.id
_entity.type
_entity.pdbx_description
1 polymer ?
#
loop_
_entity_poly.entity_id
_entity_poly.type
_entity_poly.pdbx_seq_one_letter_code
_entity_poly.pdbx_strand_id
1 'polypeptide(L)'
;MSKRIVVVGGGVGGTMLANQLVHKLYPEVTAGKVSIMLLSDSPDHYYKPAFMYVAFNLFFQEELKRPERSLLRPEIEFRVDKVTRFDFDAQQLHTRGGKRHGYDYLVIATGCVPAPERIEGLREAGDHFYQYEPARQLASRLATIERGRVFVSVTFPKTPNVPHQCGIAPIETTLMLDDYLRRRGVRDRVEIVYT
;
A
#
# COMPACT_ATOMS: atom_id res chain seq x y z
N MET A 1 34.66 7.13 9.05
CA MET A 1 33.90 6.14 8.26
C MET A 1 32.53 6.71 7.93
N SER A 2 32.03 6.55 6.70
CA SER A 2 30.68 6.97 6.32
C SER A 2 29.65 6.04 6.95
N LYS A 3 28.54 6.60 7.45
CA LYS A 3 27.40 5.84 7.97
C LYS A 3 26.41 5.52 6.87
N ARG A 4 25.91 4.30 6.83
CA ARG A 4 24.96 3.84 5.81
C ARG A 4 23.58 3.59 6.44
N ILE A 5 22.59 4.32 5.94
CA ILE A 5 21.17 4.14 6.29
C ILE A 5 20.51 3.40 5.14
N VAL A 6 19.89 2.25 5.42
CA VAL A 6 19.15 1.47 4.42
C VAL A 6 17.69 1.44 4.81
N VAL A 7 16.83 1.89 3.89
CA VAL A 7 15.36 1.83 3.99
C VAL A 7 14.87 0.73 3.06
N VAL A 8 14.09 -0.22 3.57
CA VAL A 8 13.51 -1.31 2.79
C VAL A 8 12.01 -1.07 2.63
N GLY A 9 11.58 -0.90 1.40
CA GLY A 9 10.17 -0.66 1.02
C GLY A 9 9.96 0.72 0.40
N GLY A 10 9.62 0.76 -0.91
CA GLY A 10 9.31 1.96 -1.69
C GLY A 10 7.82 2.35 -1.65
N GLY A 11 7.15 2.11 -0.54
CA GLY A 11 5.80 2.64 -0.29
C GLY A 11 5.86 4.01 0.37
N VAL A 12 4.68 4.57 0.72
CA VAL A 12 4.55 5.92 1.31
C VAL A 12 5.51 6.12 2.49
N GLY A 13 5.56 5.16 3.43
CA GLY A 13 6.41 5.28 4.63
C GLY A 13 7.90 5.35 4.30
N GLY A 14 8.41 4.44 3.46
CA GLY A 14 9.83 4.40 3.11
C GLY A 14 10.26 5.58 2.25
N THR A 15 9.46 5.95 1.24
CA THR A 15 9.70 7.10 0.36
C THR A 15 9.73 8.41 1.14
N MET A 16 8.74 8.64 2.01
CA MET A 16 8.69 9.84 2.86
C MET A 16 9.89 9.90 3.79
N LEU A 17 10.18 8.80 4.49
CA LEU A 17 11.29 8.77 5.44
C LEU A 17 12.64 8.99 4.75
N ALA A 18 12.90 8.34 3.61
CA ALA A 18 14.15 8.52 2.87
C ALA A 18 14.36 9.99 2.49
N ASN A 19 13.31 10.65 1.97
CA ASN A 19 13.36 12.08 1.63
C ASN A 19 13.57 12.97 2.86
N GLN A 20 12.90 12.67 3.98
CA GLN A 20 13.07 13.43 5.23
C GLN A 20 14.47 13.25 5.82
N LEU A 21 15.05 12.05 5.74
CA LEU A 21 16.42 11.79 6.19
C LEU A 21 17.43 12.62 5.39
N VAL A 22 17.30 12.68 4.05
CA VAL A 22 18.16 13.56 3.24
C VAL A 22 17.96 15.01 3.64
N HIS A 23 16.72 15.46 3.85
CA HIS A 23 16.45 16.85 4.25
C HIS A 23 17.10 17.20 5.59
N LYS A 24 16.97 16.33 6.59
CA LYS A 24 17.49 16.56 7.95
C LYS A 24 19.01 16.39 8.05
N LEU A 25 19.60 15.50 7.24
CA LEU A 25 21.02 15.16 7.27
C LEU A 25 21.76 15.68 6.02
N TYR A 26 21.23 16.74 5.39
CA TYR A 26 21.75 17.24 4.12
C TYR A 26 23.24 17.59 4.17
N PRO A 27 23.76 18.28 5.21
CA PRO A 27 25.18 18.57 5.31
C PRO A 27 26.05 17.30 5.40
N GLU A 28 25.59 16.28 6.11
CA GLU A 28 26.33 15.01 6.28
C GLU A 28 26.29 14.17 5.00
N VAL A 29 25.15 14.18 4.31
CA VAL A 29 24.97 13.47 3.03
C VAL A 29 25.86 14.10 1.96
N THR A 30 25.83 15.42 1.80
CA THR A 30 26.66 16.14 0.80
C THR A 30 28.15 16.06 1.12
N ALA A 31 28.52 15.98 2.40
CA ALA A 31 29.90 15.75 2.84
C ALA A 31 30.35 14.28 2.72
N GLY A 32 29.49 13.36 2.25
CA GLY A 32 29.80 11.93 2.14
C GLY A 32 29.93 11.19 3.47
N LYS A 33 29.51 11.82 4.58
CA LYS A 33 29.54 11.23 5.93
C LYS A 33 28.37 10.28 6.18
N VAL A 34 27.27 10.47 5.46
CA VAL A 34 26.06 9.62 5.51
C VAL A 34 25.65 9.28 4.09
N SER A 35 25.31 8.02 3.85
CA SER A 35 24.64 7.57 2.61
C SER A 35 23.27 7.00 2.93
N ILE A 36 22.28 7.26 2.06
CA ILE A 36 20.91 6.79 2.21
C ILE A 36 20.56 5.96 0.98
N MET A 37 20.17 4.71 1.22
CA MET A 37 19.71 3.78 0.19
C MET A 37 18.24 3.42 0.43
N LEU A 38 17.45 3.42 -0.64
CA LEU A 38 16.10 2.84 -0.66
C LEU A 38 16.10 1.58 -1.52
N LEU A 39 15.73 0.44 -0.93
CA LEU A 39 15.51 -0.83 -1.61
C LEU A 39 13.99 -1.07 -1.74
N SER A 40 13.53 -1.30 -2.95
CA SER A 40 12.13 -1.65 -3.26
C SER A 40 12.06 -2.88 -4.16
N ASP A 41 11.02 -3.69 -4.01
CA ASP A 41 10.75 -4.81 -4.92
C ASP A 41 10.01 -4.39 -6.20
N SER A 42 9.64 -3.12 -6.31
CA SER A 42 8.98 -2.51 -7.47
C SER A 42 9.69 -1.21 -7.88
N PRO A 43 9.78 -0.91 -9.19
CA PRO A 43 10.22 0.39 -9.68
C PRO A 43 9.15 1.46 -9.54
N ASP A 44 7.90 1.06 -9.23
CA ASP A 44 6.73 1.90 -9.22
C ASP A 44 6.19 2.12 -7.82
N HIS A 45 5.75 3.34 -7.57
CA HIS A 45 5.00 3.76 -6.40
C HIS A 45 3.51 3.80 -6.72
N TYR A 46 2.69 3.17 -5.86
CA TYR A 46 1.24 3.18 -5.98
C TYR A 46 0.61 3.96 -4.83
N TYR A 47 -0.30 4.87 -5.17
CA TYR A 47 -1.12 5.56 -4.19
C TYR A 47 -2.30 4.68 -3.76
N LYS A 48 -2.03 3.74 -2.86
CA LYS A 48 -2.97 2.70 -2.40
C LYS A 48 -4.31 3.23 -1.84
N PRO A 49 -4.38 4.39 -1.13
CA PRO A 49 -5.67 4.91 -0.66
C PRO A 49 -6.70 5.12 -1.76
N ALA A 50 -6.26 5.38 -2.99
CA ALA A 50 -7.17 5.58 -4.12
C ALA A 50 -7.70 4.27 -4.75
N PHE A 51 -7.30 3.10 -4.29
CA PHE A 51 -7.88 1.84 -4.78
C PHE A 51 -9.37 1.70 -4.49
N MET A 52 -9.88 2.35 -3.45
CA MET A 52 -11.32 2.45 -3.20
C MET A 52 -12.04 3.13 -4.38
N TYR A 53 -11.49 4.19 -4.93
CA TYR A 53 -12.08 4.91 -6.07
C TYR A 53 -12.03 4.09 -7.37
N VAL A 54 -11.05 3.18 -7.51
CA VAL A 54 -11.01 2.21 -8.63
C VAL A 54 -12.24 1.29 -8.60
N ALA A 55 -12.68 0.89 -7.42
CA ALA A 55 -13.89 0.06 -7.27
C ALA A 55 -15.16 0.74 -7.80
N PHE A 56 -15.17 2.06 -7.91
CA PHE A 56 -16.29 2.86 -8.46
C PHE A 56 -15.97 3.45 -9.84
N ASN A 57 -14.92 2.99 -10.53
CA ASN A 57 -14.46 3.47 -11.83
C ASN A 57 -14.14 4.98 -11.89
N LEU A 58 -13.66 5.56 -10.77
CA LEU A 58 -13.28 6.97 -10.69
C LEU A 58 -11.80 7.21 -11.00
N PHE A 59 -10.94 6.18 -10.86
CA PHE A 59 -9.53 6.22 -11.21
C PHE A 59 -9.08 4.95 -11.93
N PHE A 60 -8.07 5.10 -12.79
CA PHE A 60 -7.40 4.02 -13.47
C PHE A 60 -5.96 3.85 -12.95
N GLN A 61 -5.34 2.72 -13.28
CA GLN A 61 -4.02 2.35 -12.75
C GLN A 61 -2.93 3.39 -13.03
N GLU A 62 -2.95 3.95 -14.23
CA GLU A 62 -1.95 4.93 -14.69
C GLU A 62 -1.97 6.21 -13.86
N GLU A 63 -3.14 6.60 -13.35
CA GLU A 63 -3.31 7.78 -12.52
C GLU A 63 -2.77 7.58 -11.10
N LEU A 64 -2.78 6.32 -10.63
CA LEU A 64 -2.36 5.93 -9.28
C LEU A 64 -0.90 5.53 -9.17
N LYS A 65 -0.21 5.48 -10.30
CA LYS A 65 1.15 4.99 -10.42
C LYS A 65 2.11 6.11 -10.76
N ARG A 66 3.27 6.10 -10.12
CA ARG A 66 4.41 6.98 -10.44
C ARG A 66 5.70 6.17 -10.40
N PRO A 67 6.68 6.45 -11.26
CA PRO A 67 8.01 5.89 -11.09
C PRO A 67 8.57 6.28 -9.72
N GLU A 68 8.95 5.31 -8.89
CA GLU A 68 9.45 5.58 -7.53
C GLU A 68 10.61 6.56 -7.55
N ARG A 69 11.54 6.43 -8.52
CA ARG A 69 12.69 7.34 -8.66
C ARG A 69 12.27 8.81 -8.79
N SER A 70 11.14 9.11 -9.39
CA SER A 70 10.66 10.49 -9.58
C SER A 70 10.17 11.15 -8.28
N LEU A 71 9.92 10.36 -7.25
CA LEU A 71 9.47 10.81 -5.93
C LEU A 71 10.63 10.99 -4.93
N LEU A 72 11.82 10.55 -5.30
CA LEU A 72 12.99 10.53 -4.43
C LEU A 72 13.95 11.68 -4.77
N ARG A 73 14.52 12.27 -3.72
CA ARG A 73 15.63 13.22 -3.87
C ARG A 73 16.81 12.57 -4.59
N PRO A 74 17.59 13.35 -5.38
CA PRO A 74 18.70 12.81 -6.18
C PRO A 74 19.78 12.13 -5.33
N GLU A 75 19.96 12.56 -4.09
CA GLU A 75 20.97 12.04 -3.14
C GLU A 75 20.65 10.61 -2.65
N ILE A 76 19.42 10.11 -2.84
CA ILE A 76 19.02 8.77 -2.43
C ILE A 76 19.47 7.76 -3.47
N GLU A 77 20.25 6.78 -3.05
CA GLU A 77 20.55 5.60 -3.86
C GLU A 77 19.31 4.69 -3.92
N PHE A 78 18.60 4.69 -5.06
CA PHE A 78 17.45 3.84 -5.27
C PHE A 78 17.83 2.55 -6.00
N ARG A 79 17.40 1.41 -5.44
CA ARG A 79 17.61 0.08 -6.02
C ARG A 79 16.32 -0.70 -6.06
N VAL A 80 16.01 -1.25 -7.23
CA VAL A 80 14.90 -2.19 -7.41
C VAL A 80 15.46 -3.59 -7.25
N ASP A 81 15.27 -4.16 -6.05
CA ASP A 81 15.59 -5.55 -5.75
C ASP A 81 14.82 -6.00 -4.50
N LYS A 82 14.30 -7.21 -4.50
CA LYS A 82 13.53 -7.73 -3.38
C LYS A 82 14.44 -8.25 -2.29
N VAL A 83 14.35 -7.69 -1.07
CA VAL A 83 15.01 -8.24 0.11
C VAL A 83 14.35 -9.58 0.47
N THR A 84 15.16 -10.62 0.62
CA THR A 84 14.73 -11.99 0.92
C THR A 84 15.14 -12.46 2.31
N ARG A 85 16.19 -11.86 2.88
CA ARG A 85 16.68 -12.19 4.22
C ARG A 85 17.30 -10.97 4.89
N PHE A 86 17.03 -10.83 6.18
CA PHE A 86 17.67 -9.88 7.09
C PHE A 86 18.66 -10.65 7.97
N ASP A 87 19.90 -10.26 7.95
CA ASP A 87 20.96 -10.77 8.83
C ASP A 87 21.31 -9.65 9.82
N PHE A 88 20.66 -9.66 10.97
CA PHE A 88 20.80 -8.57 11.95
C PHE A 88 22.15 -8.62 12.66
N ASP A 89 22.70 -9.81 12.89
CA ASP A 89 23.99 -9.98 13.55
C ASP A 89 25.14 -9.48 12.67
N ALA A 90 25.09 -9.80 11.38
CA ALA A 90 26.06 -9.32 10.40
C ALA A 90 25.77 -7.91 9.87
N GLN A 91 24.66 -7.29 10.27
CA GLN A 91 24.16 -6.02 9.73
C GLN A 91 24.10 -6.00 8.19
N GLN A 92 23.53 -7.05 7.60
CA GLN A 92 23.43 -7.23 6.15
C GLN A 92 22.03 -7.61 5.70
N LEU A 93 21.67 -7.15 4.50
CA LEU A 93 20.48 -7.57 3.76
C LEU A 93 20.90 -8.44 2.58
N HIS A 94 20.12 -9.49 2.32
CA HIS A 94 20.27 -10.32 1.12
C HIS A 94 19.08 -10.09 0.20
N THR A 95 19.37 -9.97 -1.10
CA THR A 95 18.33 -9.71 -2.10
C THR A 95 18.14 -10.90 -3.03
N ARG A 96 17.01 -10.91 -3.75
CA ARG A 96 16.71 -11.94 -4.77
C ARG A 96 17.75 -11.94 -5.89
N GLY A 97 18.30 -10.78 -6.25
CA GLY A 97 19.37 -10.65 -7.23
C GLY A 97 20.75 -11.13 -6.75
N GLY A 98 20.82 -11.77 -5.57
CA GLY A 98 22.07 -12.30 -5.00
C GLY A 98 23.01 -11.25 -4.40
N LYS A 99 22.58 -9.99 -4.34
CA LYS A 99 23.40 -8.92 -3.74
C LYS A 99 23.28 -8.92 -2.23
N ARG A 100 24.32 -8.38 -1.58
CA ARG A 100 24.36 -8.12 -0.14
C ARG A 100 24.56 -6.63 0.09
N HIS A 101 23.79 -6.06 1.00
CA HIS A 101 23.90 -4.66 1.39
C HIS A 101 24.13 -4.56 2.89
N GLY A 102 25.29 -4.05 3.28
CA GLY A 102 25.59 -3.74 4.68
C GLY A 102 24.92 -2.42 5.09
N TYR A 103 24.65 -2.26 6.38
CA TYR A 103 24.07 -1.04 6.94
C TYR A 103 24.61 -0.76 8.34
N ASP A 104 24.63 0.52 8.72
CA ASP A 104 24.77 0.96 10.13
C ASP A 104 23.38 1.15 10.75
N TYR A 105 22.41 1.61 9.95
CA TYR A 105 21.00 1.79 10.37
C TYR A 105 20.08 1.17 9.34
N LEU A 106 19.11 0.41 9.82
CA LEU A 106 18.10 -0.25 9.00
C LEU A 106 16.70 0.24 9.38
N VAL A 107 15.93 0.58 8.35
CA VAL A 107 14.50 0.86 8.48
C VAL A 107 13.72 -0.14 7.64
N ILE A 108 12.79 -0.85 8.26
CA ILE A 108 11.90 -1.81 7.61
C ILE A 108 10.53 -1.13 7.42
N ALA A 109 10.24 -0.72 6.19
CA ALA A 109 9.02 -0.02 5.78
C ALA A 109 8.25 -0.81 4.71
N THR A 110 8.24 -2.13 4.82
CA THR A 110 7.69 -3.06 3.82
C THR A 110 6.15 -3.07 3.75
N GLY A 111 5.48 -2.42 4.71
CA GLY A 111 4.03 -2.37 4.77
C GLY A 111 3.39 -3.73 5.08
N CYS A 112 2.17 -3.91 4.58
CA CYS A 112 1.41 -5.16 4.75
C CYS A 112 0.66 -5.52 3.47
N VAL A 113 0.19 -6.75 3.41
CA VAL A 113 -0.67 -7.26 2.35
C VAL A 113 -1.97 -7.81 2.94
N PRO A 114 -3.12 -7.65 2.28
CA PRO A 114 -4.36 -8.32 2.67
C PRO A 114 -4.19 -9.84 2.64
N ALA A 115 -4.86 -10.52 3.56
CA ALA A 115 -4.86 -11.97 3.66
C ALA A 115 -6.30 -12.51 3.80
N PRO A 116 -7.18 -12.28 2.79
CA PRO A 116 -8.59 -12.67 2.84
C PRO A 116 -8.78 -14.18 3.03
N GLU A 117 -7.82 -15.00 2.60
CA GLU A 117 -7.81 -16.44 2.79
C GLU A 117 -7.76 -16.89 4.26
N ARG A 118 -7.45 -15.99 5.19
CA ARG A 118 -7.48 -16.25 6.64
C ARG A 118 -8.87 -16.19 7.25
N ILE A 119 -9.85 -15.73 6.50
CA ILE A 119 -11.26 -15.65 6.91
C ILE A 119 -12.02 -16.60 6.00
N GLU A 120 -12.59 -17.65 6.59
CA GLU A 120 -13.37 -18.66 5.87
C GLU A 120 -14.50 -18.02 5.06
N GLY A 121 -14.61 -18.37 3.79
CA GLY A 121 -15.63 -17.88 2.86
C GLY A 121 -15.41 -16.44 2.34
N LEU A 122 -14.47 -15.68 2.89
CA LEU A 122 -14.30 -14.29 2.47
C LEU A 122 -13.76 -14.19 1.04
N ARG A 123 -12.89 -15.10 0.64
CA ARG A 123 -12.31 -15.10 -0.71
C ARG A 123 -13.36 -15.44 -1.80
N GLU A 124 -14.31 -16.31 -1.45
CA GLU A 124 -15.35 -16.79 -2.36
C GLU A 124 -16.56 -15.84 -2.43
N ALA A 125 -16.94 -15.25 -1.30
CA ALA A 125 -18.17 -14.48 -1.16
C ALA A 125 -17.97 -12.97 -0.98
N GLY A 126 -16.75 -12.54 -0.68
CA GLY A 126 -16.43 -11.15 -0.42
C GLY A 126 -15.52 -10.51 -1.47
N ASP A 127 -15.56 -9.20 -1.52
CA ASP A 127 -14.66 -8.37 -2.31
C ASP A 127 -13.96 -7.37 -1.40
N HIS A 128 -12.82 -6.84 -1.86
CA HIS A 128 -12.11 -5.77 -1.18
C HIS A 128 -11.41 -4.84 -2.18
N PHE A 129 -11.01 -3.67 -1.73
CA PHE A 129 -10.28 -2.68 -2.55
C PHE A 129 -8.89 -2.32 -2.00
N TYR A 130 -8.28 -3.21 -1.22
CA TYR A 130 -6.93 -2.97 -0.67
C TYR A 130 -5.79 -3.29 -1.65
N GLN A 131 -6.12 -3.81 -2.83
CA GLN A 131 -5.22 -4.07 -3.95
C GLN A 131 -5.89 -3.66 -5.25
N TYR A 132 -5.10 -3.34 -6.28
CA TYR A 132 -5.63 -2.84 -7.55
C TYR A 132 -6.54 -3.86 -8.26
N GLU A 133 -6.09 -5.10 -8.45
CA GLU A 133 -6.89 -6.13 -9.14
C GLU A 133 -8.19 -6.50 -8.42
N PRO A 134 -8.20 -6.72 -7.09
CA PRO A 134 -9.45 -6.87 -6.35
C PRO A 134 -10.39 -5.67 -6.47
N ALA A 135 -9.87 -4.44 -6.46
CA ALA A 135 -10.68 -3.24 -6.67
C ALA A 135 -11.34 -3.20 -8.06
N ARG A 136 -10.61 -3.62 -9.11
CA ARG A 136 -11.16 -3.76 -10.45
C ARG A 136 -12.22 -4.85 -10.55
N GLN A 137 -11.99 -5.99 -9.89
CA GLN A 137 -12.98 -7.08 -9.84
C GLN A 137 -14.26 -6.60 -9.16
N LEU A 138 -14.14 -5.87 -8.03
CA LEU A 138 -15.26 -5.25 -7.35
C LEU A 138 -16.01 -4.28 -8.29
N ALA A 139 -15.30 -3.41 -9.03
CA ALA A 139 -15.91 -2.52 -10.01
C ALA A 139 -16.76 -3.28 -11.04
N SER A 140 -16.24 -4.40 -11.56
CA SER A 140 -16.95 -5.25 -12.52
C SER A 140 -18.21 -5.88 -11.90
N ARG A 141 -18.13 -6.34 -10.64
CA ARG A 141 -19.30 -6.89 -9.93
C ARG A 141 -20.33 -5.81 -9.63
N LEU A 142 -19.92 -4.64 -9.14
CA LEU A 142 -20.82 -3.51 -8.89
C LEU A 142 -21.59 -3.10 -10.15
N ALA A 143 -20.96 -3.18 -11.33
CA ALA A 143 -21.58 -2.87 -12.60
C ALA A 143 -22.72 -3.84 -12.99
N THR A 144 -22.77 -5.04 -12.44
CA THR A 144 -23.81 -6.05 -12.74
C THR A 144 -24.95 -6.09 -11.72
N ILE A 145 -24.85 -5.35 -10.62
CA ILE A 145 -25.89 -5.34 -9.58
C ILE A 145 -27.12 -4.60 -10.10
N GLU A 146 -28.25 -5.31 -10.20
CA GLU A 146 -29.55 -4.75 -10.59
C GLU A 146 -30.55 -4.71 -9.44
N ARG A 147 -30.45 -5.62 -8.49
CA ARG A 147 -31.30 -5.75 -7.29
C ARG A 147 -30.64 -6.64 -6.25
N GLY A 148 -31.10 -6.57 -5.02
CA GLY A 148 -30.67 -7.44 -3.92
C GLY A 148 -30.08 -6.67 -2.75
N ARG A 149 -29.15 -7.28 -2.04
CA ARG A 149 -28.55 -6.71 -0.83
C ARG A 149 -27.03 -6.68 -0.95
N VAL A 150 -26.42 -5.56 -0.61
CA VAL A 150 -24.99 -5.38 -0.55
C VAL A 150 -24.60 -5.08 0.90
N PHE A 151 -23.68 -5.87 1.43
CA PHE A 151 -23.11 -5.66 2.77
C PHE A 151 -21.80 -4.90 2.66
N VAL A 152 -21.68 -3.82 3.40
CA VAL A 152 -20.42 -3.12 3.66
C VAL A 152 -20.00 -3.45 5.08
N SER A 153 -19.05 -4.35 5.23
CA SER A 153 -18.63 -4.89 6.53
C SER A 153 -17.24 -4.45 6.93
N VAL A 154 -17.06 -4.17 8.21
CA VAL A 154 -15.75 -3.95 8.83
C VAL A 154 -15.50 -5.07 9.81
N THR A 155 -14.42 -5.82 9.58
CA THR A 155 -14.03 -6.88 10.52
C THR A 155 -13.11 -6.30 11.58
N PHE A 156 -13.53 -6.37 12.84
CA PHE A 156 -12.68 -6.02 13.98
C PHE A 156 -11.93 -7.28 14.46
N PRO A 157 -10.58 -7.25 14.47
CA PRO A 157 -9.82 -8.39 14.98
C PRO A 157 -10.13 -8.62 16.47
N LYS A 158 -10.39 -9.86 16.84
CA LYS A 158 -10.52 -10.24 18.26
C LYS A 158 -9.17 -10.35 18.97
N THR A 159 -8.08 -10.30 18.23
CA THR A 159 -6.72 -10.40 18.76
C THR A 159 -6.32 -9.10 19.45
N PRO A 160 -5.89 -9.12 20.71
CA PRO A 160 -5.43 -7.91 21.41
C PRO A 160 -4.21 -7.31 20.70
N ASN A 161 -4.07 -5.98 20.80
CA ASN A 161 -2.95 -5.18 20.23
C ASN A 161 -2.86 -5.15 18.70
N VAL A 162 -3.92 -5.51 17.97
CA VAL A 162 -4.01 -5.24 16.54
C VAL A 162 -4.54 -3.81 16.34
N PRO A 163 -3.92 -2.99 15.49
CA PRO A 163 -4.40 -1.64 15.21
C PRO A 163 -5.86 -1.65 14.76
N HIS A 164 -6.63 -0.66 15.23
CA HIS A 164 -8.00 -0.48 14.79
C HIS A 164 -8.08 -0.29 13.28
N GLN A 165 -9.09 -0.87 12.67
CA GLN A 165 -9.43 -0.64 11.27
C GLN A 165 -9.78 0.85 11.06
N CYS A 166 -9.60 1.33 9.82
CA CYS A 166 -10.03 2.66 9.47
C CYS A 166 -11.55 2.79 9.58
N GLY A 167 -12.03 3.53 10.57
CA GLY A 167 -13.48 3.71 10.81
C GLY A 167 -14.17 4.58 9.75
N ILE A 168 -13.41 5.34 8.95
CA ILE A 168 -13.97 6.25 7.94
C ILE A 168 -14.19 5.53 6.61
N ALA A 169 -13.26 4.67 6.19
CA ALA A 169 -13.32 4.01 4.89
C ALA A 169 -14.64 3.27 4.61
N PRO A 170 -15.24 2.51 5.56
CA PRO A 170 -16.50 1.84 5.29
C PRO A 170 -17.69 2.81 5.19
N ILE A 171 -17.67 3.91 5.93
CA ILE A 171 -18.71 4.97 5.81
C ILE A 171 -18.59 5.62 4.43
N GLU A 172 -17.39 6.00 4.03
CA GLU A 172 -17.11 6.58 2.72
C GLU A 172 -17.51 5.61 1.60
N THR A 173 -17.16 4.33 1.71
CA THR A 173 -17.58 3.28 0.77
C THR A 173 -19.10 3.17 0.67
N THR A 174 -19.82 3.24 1.79
CA THR A 174 -21.29 3.16 1.82
C THR A 174 -21.92 4.34 1.09
N LEU A 175 -21.41 5.56 1.32
CA LEU A 175 -21.91 6.76 0.65
C LEU A 175 -21.59 6.75 -0.85
N MET A 176 -20.40 6.30 -1.22
CA MET A 176 -20.02 6.15 -2.64
C MET A 176 -20.86 5.08 -3.33
N LEU A 177 -21.20 3.98 -2.66
CA LEU A 177 -22.06 2.94 -3.19
C LEU A 177 -23.48 3.46 -3.40
N ASP A 178 -24.02 4.23 -2.46
CA ASP A 178 -25.35 4.86 -2.60
C ASP A 178 -25.40 5.76 -3.84
N ASP A 179 -24.42 6.65 -4.00
CA ASP A 179 -24.32 7.55 -5.15
C ASP A 179 -24.16 6.78 -6.47
N TYR A 180 -23.30 5.76 -6.48
CA TYR A 180 -23.06 4.91 -7.64
C TYR A 180 -24.34 4.20 -8.11
N LEU A 181 -25.10 3.61 -7.18
CA LEU A 181 -26.35 2.93 -7.50
C LEU A 181 -27.44 3.91 -7.95
N ARG A 182 -27.49 5.14 -7.40
CA ARG A 182 -28.36 6.22 -7.88
C ARG A 182 -28.06 6.61 -9.32
N ARG A 183 -26.81 6.83 -9.66
CA ARG A 183 -26.37 7.14 -11.04
C ARG A 183 -26.73 6.05 -12.02
N ARG A 184 -26.75 4.78 -11.59
CA ARG A 184 -27.19 3.64 -12.38
C ARG A 184 -28.71 3.47 -12.45
N GLY A 185 -29.49 4.21 -11.68
CA GLY A 185 -30.96 4.08 -11.62
C GLY A 185 -31.44 2.77 -11.00
N VAL A 186 -30.64 2.14 -10.14
CA VAL A 186 -30.98 0.85 -9.49
C VAL A 186 -31.07 0.94 -7.97
N ARG A 187 -30.83 2.12 -7.39
CA ARG A 187 -30.73 2.31 -5.94
C ARG A 187 -31.94 1.79 -5.16
N ASP A 188 -33.14 2.00 -5.67
CA ASP A 188 -34.40 1.61 -5.01
C ASP A 188 -34.63 0.08 -4.98
N ARG A 189 -33.85 -0.66 -5.77
CA ARG A 189 -33.90 -2.13 -5.84
C ARG A 189 -32.78 -2.81 -5.07
N VAL A 190 -31.86 -2.02 -4.52
CA VAL A 190 -30.66 -2.52 -3.80
C VAL A 190 -30.68 -2.01 -2.37
N GLU A 191 -30.73 -2.93 -1.42
CA GLU A 191 -30.55 -2.63 -0.01
C GLU A 191 -29.05 -2.57 0.32
N ILE A 192 -28.58 -1.49 0.93
CA ILE A 192 -27.23 -1.37 1.45
C ILE A 192 -27.27 -1.62 2.95
N VAL A 193 -26.52 -2.60 3.42
CA VAL A 193 -26.41 -2.94 4.84
C VAL A 193 -24.99 -2.66 5.31
N TYR A 194 -24.84 -1.75 6.26
CA TYR A 194 -23.58 -1.46 6.92
C TYR A 194 -23.49 -2.22 8.25
N THR A 195 -22.39 -2.97 8.48
CA THR A 195 -22.19 -3.81 9.67
C THR A 195 -20.79 -3.64 10.27
#